data_793c8b1bd3726c092dd4ba69dbd4f532
#
_entry.id   793c8b1bd3726c092dd4ba69dbd4f532
#
_cell.length_a   1.000
_cell.length_b   1.000
_cell.length_c   1.000
_cell.angle_alpha   90.00
_cell.angle_beta   90.00
_cell.angle_gamma   90.00
#
_symmetry.space_group_name_H-M   'P 1'
#
loop_
_entity.id
_entity.type
_entity.pdbx_description
1 polymer ?
#
loop_
_entity_poly.entity_id
_entity_poly.type
_entity_poly.pdbx_seq_one_letter_code
_entity_poly.pdbx_strand_id
1 'polypeptide(L)'
;MSAVAGSETAVRRRILRYGLLLAVAGQILWSFRPAPGRALTAQEAAGRALYEANCSTCHGLQAEGSGSGPSLHEVGPAAVDFMLSTGRMPLADPAAQPIRQPPRFDPQEIAAIVAYLTAIAPGGPGIPEVDPQAGALPRGAQVFLNNCSGCHGAGAIGDSVGGGQIAPSLYASSARQIGEAVRFGPGVMPKFATADLSEQDLNSIARYVLWIRDHGDRGGLQLGRVGAVAEGFVAVVIGLGLLLVVIRLTGSKT
;
A
#
# COMPACT_ATOMS: atom_id res chain seq x y z
N MET A 1 80.22 1.06 -37.93
CA MET A 1 79.59 0.81 -36.58
C MET A 1 78.38 1.64 -36.27
N SER A 2 77.67 2.22 -37.23
CA SER A 2 76.54 3.15 -36.95
C SER A 2 75.16 2.56 -37.19
N ALA A 3 74.99 1.34 -37.67
CA ALA A 3 73.65 0.78 -38.02
C ALA A 3 72.98 -0.01 -36.89
N VAL A 4 73.69 -0.43 -35.84
CA VAL A 4 73.14 -1.24 -34.73
C VAL A 4 72.42 -0.38 -33.69
N ALA A 5 72.85 0.86 -33.45
CA ALA A 5 72.26 1.76 -32.45
C ALA A 5 70.85 2.26 -32.82
N GLY A 6 70.52 2.28 -34.12
CA GLY A 6 69.14 2.72 -34.58
C GLY A 6 68.08 1.65 -34.38
N SER A 7 68.44 0.37 -34.37
CA SER A 7 67.43 -0.72 -34.21
C SER A 7 66.98 -0.88 -32.76
N GLU A 8 67.83 -0.72 -31.78
CA GLU A 8 67.51 -0.83 -30.36
C GLU A 8 66.54 0.29 -29.87
N THR A 9 66.75 1.51 -30.36
CA THR A 9 65.93 2.64 -30.04
C THR A 9 64.53 2.50 -30.65
N ALA A 10 64.39 1.93 -31.84
CA ALA A 10 63.09 1.69 -32.50
C ALA A 10 62.30 0.56 -31.78
N VAL A 11 62.96 -0.49 -31.35
CA VAL A 11 62.39 -1.60 -30.59
C VAL A 11 61.90 -1.09 -29.21
N ARG A 12 62.73 -0.34 -28.48
CA ARG A 12 62.31 0.28 -27.19
C ARG A 12 61.11 1.19 -27.31
N ARG A 13 61.02 2.02 -28.36
CA ARG A 13 59.87 2.90 -28.62
C ARG A 13 58.61 2.09 -28.93
N ARG A 14 58.68 0.98 -29.63
CA ARG A 14 57.54 0.08 -29.88
C ARG A 14 57.05 -0.57 -28.60
N ILE A 15 57.93 -1.13 -27.78
CA ILE A 15 57.57 -1.74 -26.49
C ILE A 15 56.91 -0.72 -25.57
N LEU A 16 57.43 0.50 -25.48
CA LEU A 16 56.81 1.57 -24.67
C LEU A 16 55.43 1.96 -25.19
N ARG A 17 55.22 2.05 -26.50
CA ARG A 17 53.91 2.37 -27.09
C ARG A 17 52.91 1.26 -26.86
N TYR A 18 53.25 -0.01 -27.04
CA TYR A 18 52.36 -1.13 -26.77
C TYR A 18 52.09 -1.30 -25.26
N GLY A 19 53.08 -1.08 -24.42
CA GLY A 19 52.89 -1.06 -22.96
C GLY A 19 51.91 0.03 -22.49
N LEU A 20 52.03 1.23 -23.06
CA LEU A 20 51.09 2.33 -22.77
C LEU A 20 49.66 2.03 -23.24
N LEU A 21 49.53 1.48 -24.46
CA LEU A 21 48.20 1.09 -25.00
C LEU A 21 47.55 -0.01 -24.17
N LEU A 22 48.30 -1.00 -23.72
CA LEU A 22 47.81 -2.07 -22.84
C LEU A 22 47.42 -1.53 -21.46
N ALA A 23 48.20 -0.58 -20.91
CA ALA A 23 47.87 0.07 -19.64
C ALA A 23 46.57 0.90 -19.73
N VAL A 24 46.38 1.68 -20.82
CA VAL A 24 45.17 2.44 -21.07
C VAL A 24 43.99 1.51 -21.31
N ALA A 25 44.12 0.46 -22.10
CA ALA A 25 43.08 -0.53 -22.30
C ALA A 25 42.68 -1.24 -20.99
N GLY A 26 43.68 -1.56 -20.15
CA GLY A 26 43.45 -2.13 -18.81
C GLY A 26 42.67 -1.18 -17.89
N GLN A 27 43.01 0.11 -17.91
CA GLN A 27 42.26 1.12 -17.13
C GLN A 27 40.82 1.30 -17.63
N ILE A 28 40.62 1.30 -18.96
CA ILE A 28 39.25 1.37 -19.55
C ILE A 28 38.43 0.15 -19.14
N LEU A 29 39.00 -1.06 -19.26
CA LEU A 29 38.29 -2.28 -18.84
C LEU A 29 38.02 -2.32 -17.33
N TRP A 30 38.93 -1.76 -16.51
CA TRP A 30 38.70 -1.63 -15.07
C TRP A 30 37.55 -0.66 -14.73
N SER A 31 37.42 0.42 -15.51
CA SER A 31 36.33 1.42 -15.32
C SER A 31 34.93 0.88 -15.67
N PHE A 32 34.86 -0.18 -16.47
CA PHE A 32 33.61 -0.87 -16.80
C PHE A 32 33.27 -2.05 -15.88
N ARG A 33 34.08 -2.29 -14.82
CA ARG A 33 33.69 -3.30 -13.83
C ARG A 33 32.41 -2.82 -13.10
N PRO A 34 31.33 -3.62 -13.14
CA PRO A 34 30.16 -3.29 -12.36
C PRO A 34 30.56 -3.19 -10.89
N ALA A 35 30.10 -2.13 -10.23
CA ALA A 35 30.28 -2.00 -8.79
C ALA A 35 29.74 -3.27 -8.11
N PRO A 36 30.43 -3.84 -7.11
CA PRO A 36 29.87 -4.96 -6.36
C PRO A 36 28.52 -4.53 -5.80
N GLY A 37 27.45 -5.26 -6.17
CA GLY A 37 26.12 -5.02 -5.64
C GLY A 37 26.19 -5.06 -4.11
N ARG A 38 25.43 -4.19 -3.44
CA ARG A 38 25.32 -4.21 -1.98
C ARG A 38 24.89 -5.62 -1.54
N ALA A 39 25.64 -6.23 -0.63
CA ALA A 39 25.21 -7.48 -0.02
C ALA A 39 23.90 -7.28 0.76
N LEU A 40 22.97 -8.21 0.63
CA LEU A 40 21.73 -8.19 1.40
C LEU A 40 22.04 -8.37 2.89
N THR A 41 21.31 -7.67 3.73
CA THR A 41 21.28 -7.94 5.18
C THR A 41 20.65 -9.31 5.44
N ALA A 42 20.80 -9.84 6.64
CA ALA A 42 20.16 -11.10 7.02
C ALA A 42 18.62 -11.05 6.89
N GLN A 43 18.02 -9.91 7.25
CA GLN A 43 16.58 -9.68 7.11
C GLN A 43 16.16 -9.65 5.64
N GLU A 44 16.89 -8.93 4.79
CA GLU A 44 16.60 -8.88 3.34
C GLU A 44 16.79 -10.25 2.68
N ALA A 45 17.77 -11.04 3.11
CA ALA A 45 17.98 -12.39 2.62
C ALA A 45 16.83 -13.34 3.00
N ALA A 46 16.30 -13.24 4.22
CA ALA A 46 15.11 -13.96 4.64
C ALA A 46 13.88 -13.51 3.82
N GLY A 47 13.70 -12.20 3.63
CA GLY A 47 12.64 -11.63 2.79
C GLY A 47 12.73 -12.09 1.33
N ARG A 48 13.94 -12.18 0.78
CA ARG A 48 14.18 -12.74 -0.55
C ARG A 48 13.66 -14.17 -0.68
N ALA A 49 14.01 -15.05 0.26
CA ALA A 49 13.56 -16.44 0.23
C ALA A 49 12.04 -16.56 0.27
N LEU A 50 11.38 -15.75 1.12
CA LEU A 50 9.91 -15.70 1.22
C LEU A 50 9.27 -15.16 -0.07
N TYR A 51 9.84 -14.09 -0.65
CA TYR A 51 9.37 -13.49 -1.90
C TYR A 51 9.51 -14.45 -3.07
N GLU A 52 10.66 -15.07 -3.25
CA GLU A 52 10.90 -16.03 -4.33
C GLU A 52 9.95 -17.23 -4.26
N ALA A 53 9.65 -17.71 -3.05
CA ALA A 53 8.77 -18.85 -2.85
C ALA A 53 7.27 -18.54 -3.04
N ASN A 54 6.82 -17.29 -2.81
CA ASN A 54 5.39 -16.99 -2.71
C ASN A 54 4.91 -15.88 -3.66
N CYS A 55 5.79 -15.06 -4.23
CA CYS A 55 5.42 -13.83 -4.94
C CYS A 55 5.96 -13.77 -6.36
N SER A 56 7.18 -14.32 -6.58
CA SER A 56 7.94 -14.18 -7.83
C SER A 56 7.22 -14.73 -9.06
N THR A 57 6.38 -15.76 -8.90
CA THR A 57 5.60 -16.34 -10.02
C THR A 57 4.68 -15.31 -10.68
N CYS A 58 4.10 -14.40 -9.90
CA CYS A 58 3.22 -13.36 -10.43
C CYS A 58 3.94 -12.02 -10.61
N HIS A 59 4.85 -11.66 -9.70
CA HIS A 59 5.47 -10.33 -9.70
C HIS A 59 6.88 -10.29 -10.32
N GLY A 60 7.40 -11.42 -10.82
CA GLY A 60 8.76 -11.52 -11.36
C GLY A 60 9.84 -11.64 -10.30
N LEU A 61 11.02 -12.12 -10.67
CA LEU A 61 12.14 -12.32 -9.73
C LEU A 61 12.78 -11.01 -9.26
N GLN A 62 12.68 -9.96 -10.06
CA GLN A 62 13.17 -8.61 -9.77
C GLN A 62 12.01 -7.64 -9.49
N ALA A 63 10.82 -8.17 -9.15
CA ALA A 63 9.61 -7.39 -8.92
C ALA A 63 9.12 -6.59 -10.13
N GLU A 64 9.53 -6.99 -11.34
CA GLU A 64 9.23 -6.33 -12.61
C GLU A 64 7.79 -6.55 -13.08
N GLY A 65 7.08 -7.50 -12.49
CA GLY A 65 5.73 -7.91 -12.91
C GLY A 65 5.73 -9.00 -13.97
N SER A 66 4.54 -9.49 -14.30
CA SER A 66 4.29 -10.50 -15.33
C SER A 66 2.85 -10.35 -15.88
N GLY A 67 2.41 -11.28 -16.74
CA GLY A 67 1.01 -11.35 -17.15
C GLY A 67 0.02 -11.70 -16.03
N SER A 68 0.52 -12.19 -14.89
CA SER A 68 -0.29 -12.60 -13.73
C SER A 68 -0.23 -11.64 -12.54
N GLY A 69 0.66 -10.64 -12.58
CA GLY A 69 0.78 -9.66 -11.51
C GLY A 69 1.53 -8.40 -11.94
N PRO A 70 1.17 -7.23 -11.38
CA PRO A 70 1.81 -5.98 -11.74
C PRO A 70 3.25 -5.90 -11.23
N SER A 71 4.03 -4.97 -11.82
CA SER A 71 5.32 -4.56 -11.26
C SER A 71 5.14 -4.00 -9.85
N LEU A 72 6.09 -4.30 -8.97
CA LEU A 72 6.15 -3.75 -7.62
C LEU A 72 7.13 -2.57 -7.51
N HIS A 73 7.78 -2.18 -8.61
CA HIS A 73 8.58 -0.95 -8.64
C HIS A 73 7.69 0.27 -8.35
N GLU A 74 8.17 1.18 -7.52
CA GLU A 74 7.48 2.40 -7.09
C GLU A 74 6.16 2.17 -6.30
N VAL A 75 5.86 0.92 -5.93
CA VAL A 75 4.68 0.59 -5.12
C VAL A 75 4.87 1.06 -3.67
N GLY A 76 6.06 0.89 -3.13
CA GLY A 76 6.48 1.37 -1.82
C GLY A 76 6.18 0.42 -0.65
N PRO A 77 6.95 0.59 0.45
CA PRO A 77 6.82 -0.24 1.65
C PRO A 77 5.42 -0.23 2.28
N ALA A 78 4.72 0.93 2.26
CA ALA A 78 3.36 1.03 2.81
C ALA A 78 2.37 0.11 2.11
N ALA A 79 2.44 0.00 0.79
CA ALA A 79 1.57 -0.89 0.04
C ALA A 79 1.89 -2.36 0.29
N VAL A 80 3.18 -2.71 0.34
CA VAL A 80 3.62 -4.09 0.61
C VAL A 80 3.15 -4.53 2.00
N ASP A 81 3.43 -3.73 3.03
CA ASP A 81 3.00 -4.03 4.40
C ASP A 81 1.48 -4.14 4.51
N PHE A 82 0.74 -3.18 3.94
CA PHE A 82 -0.72 -3.20 3.95
C PHE A 82 -1.28 -4.47 3.29
N MET A 83 -0.81 -4.82 2.11
CA MET A 83 -1.34 -5.97 1.37
C MET A 83 -1.07 -7.28 2.09
N LEU A 84 0.11 -7.44 2.69
CA LEU A 84 0.48 -8.63 3.45
C LEU A 84 -0.20 -8.67 4.83
N SER A 85 -0.16 -7.57 5.59
CA SER A 85 -0.74 -7.50 6.94
C SER A 85 -2.26 -7.58 6.96
N THR A 86 -2.91 -7.31 5.83
CA THR A 86 -4.35 -7.47 5.67
C THR A 86 -4.76 -8.75 4.94
N GLY A 87 -3.80 -9.62 4.63
CA GLY A 87 -4.03 -10.90 3.95
C GLY A 87 -4.60 -10.77 2.53
N ARG A 88 -4.46 -9.58 1.91
CA ARG A 88 -4.88 -9.34 0.53
C ARG A 88 -3.94 -9.96 -0.49
N MET A 89 -2.69 -10.16 -0.11
CA MET A 89 -1.68 -10.91 -0.87
C MET A 89 -1.11 -12.04 -0.01
N PRO A 90 -0.76 -13.16 -0.65
CA PRO A 90 -0.91 -13.49 -2.06
C PRO A 90 -2.36 -13.82 -2.46
N LEU A 91 -2.74 -13.48 -3.72
CA LEU A 91 -4.04 -13.82 -4.30
C LEU A 91 -4.02 -15.22 -4.93
N ALA A 92 -5.14 -15.94 -4.81
CA ALA A 92 -5.34 -17.19 -5.53
C ALA A 92 -5.79 -16.97 -6.98
N ASP A 93 -6.56 -15.92 -7.22
CA ASP A 93 -7.04 -15.50 -8.56
C ASP A 93 -6.59 -14.05 -8.82
N PRO A 94 -5.67 -13.83 -9.77
CA PRO A 94 -5.19 -12.49 -10.12
C PRO A 94 -6.26 -11.52 -10.63
N ALA A 95 -7.39 -12.04 -11.14
CA ALA A 95 -8.50 -11.23 -11.64
C ALA A 95 -9.46 -10.78 -10.51
N ALA A 96 -9.37 -11.38 -9.33
CA ALA A 96 -10.24 -11.05 -8.21
C ALA A 96 -9.84 -9.73 -7.53
N GLN A 97 -10.84 -9.01 -6.99
CA GLN A 97 -10.56 -7.90 -6.09
C GLN A 97 -9.89 -8.42 -4.80
N PRO A 98 -8.73 -7.87 -4.39
CA PRO A 98 -8.05 -8.30 -3.18
C PRO A 98 -8.86 -7.89 -1.92
N ILE A 99 -9.59 -8.82 -1.36
CA ILE A 99 -10.34 -8.63 -0.11
C ILE A 99 -9.51 -9.01 1.11
N ARG A 100 -9.85 -8.46 2.27
CA ARG A 100 -9.19 -8.80 3.54
C ARG A 100 -9.36 -10.29 3.88
N GLN A 101 -8.26 -10.92 4.25
CA GLN A 101 -8.17 -12.29 4.74
C GLN A 101 -7.26 -12.32 5.98
N PRO A 102 -7.21 -13.41 6.75
CA PRO A 102 -6.14 -13.61 7.72
C PRO A 102 -4.77 -13.53 7.05
N PRO A 103 -3.80 -12.79 7.61
CA PRO A 103 -2.44 -12.74 7.07
C PRO A 103 -1.83 -14.14 6.95
N ARG A 104 -1.15 -14.39 5.83
CA ARG A 104 -0.45 -15.66 5.60
C ARG A 104 0.91 -15.71 6.30
N PHE A 105 1.51 -14.55 6.51
CA PHE A 105 2.83 -14.37 7.07
C PHE A 105 2.74 -13.74 8.46
N ASP A 106 3.67 -14.09 9.32
CA ASP A 106 3.80 -13.42 10.60
C ASP A 106 4.41 -12.00 10.46
N PRO A 107 4.37 -11.16 11.51
CA PRO A 107 4.88 -9.79 11.41
C PRO A 107 6.38 -9.69 11.07
N GLN A 108 7.21 -10.64 11.49
CA GLN A 108 8.64 -10.68 11.21
C GLN A 108 8.89 -11.05 9.73
N GLU A 109 8.15 -12.01 9.21
CA GLU A 109 8.17 -12.41 7.81
C GLU A 109 7.72 -11.26 6.90
N ILE A 110 6.63 -10.56 7.26
CA ILE A 110 6.15 -9.36 6.55
C ILE A 110 7.25 -8.29 6.52
N ALA A 111 7.85 -7.99 7.68
CA ALA A 111 8.93 -7.01 7.76
C ALA A 111 10.15 -7.40 6.91
N ALA A 112 10.47 -8.69 6.81
CA ALA A 112 11.54 -9.19 5.97
C ALA A 112 11.23 -9.02 4.47
N ILE A 113 10.00 -9.35 4.03
CA ILE A 113 9.55 -9.17 2.64
C ILE A 113 9.56 -7.67 2.29
N VAL A 114 9.07 -6.81 3.17
CA VAL A 114 9.09 -5.34 2.99
C VAL A 114 10.52 -4.83 2.84
N ALA A 115 11.45 -5.27 3.70
CA ALA A 115 12.86 -4.87 3.61
C ALA A 115 13.49 -5.29 2.29
N TYR A 116 13.27 -6.54 1.86
CA TYR A 116 13.77 -7.04 0.59
C TYR A 116 13.22 -6.26 -0.61
N LEU A 117 11.90 -6.07 -0.69
CA LEU A 117 11.28 -5.33 -1.79
C LEU A 117 11.71 -3.86 -1.80
N THR A 118 11.89 -3.23 -0.64
CA THR A 118 12.44 -1.86 -0.56
C THR A 118 13.84 -1.78 -1.16
N ALA A 119 14.64 -2.84 -1.02
CA ALA A 119 16.01 -2.89 -1.55
C ALA A 119 16.08 -3.10 -3.07
N ILE A 120 15.19 -3.94 -3.65
CA ILE A 120 15.23 -4.28 -5.08
C ILE A 120 14.28 -3.46 -5.95
N ALA A 121 13.18 -2.96 -5.38
CA ALA A 121 12.14 -2.17 -6.04
C ALA A 121 11.86 -0.89 -5.26
N PRO A 122 12.81 0.03 -5.17
CA PRO A 122 12.67 1.26 -4.39
C PRO A 122 11.60 2.18 -4.97
N GLY A 123 11.14 3.12 -4.16
CA GLY A 123 10.13 4.13 -4.52
C GLY A 123 8.83 3.94 -3.77
N GLY A 124 7.81 4.72 -4.16
CA GLY A 124 6.50 4.73 -3.54
C GLY A 124 6.48 5.25 -2.10
N PRO A 125 5.30 5.27 -1.45
CA PRO A 125 5.17 5.79 -0.10
C PRO A 125 5.79 4.87 0.96
N GLY A 126 6.52 5.49 1.89
CA GLY A 126 6.97 4.84 3.13
C GLY A 126 5.80 4.48 4.03
N ILE A 127 6.03 3.58 4.97
CA ILE A 127 5.06 3.26 6.02
C ILE A 127 4.92 4.49 6.91
N PRO A 128 3.71 5.10 7.00
CA PRO A 128 3.52 6.28 7.84
C PRO A 128 3.50 5.91 9.32
N GLU A 129 4.03 6.81 10.14
CA GLU A 129 3.81 6.75 11.58
C GLU A 129 2.45 7.39 11.90
N VAL A 130 1.53 6.61 12.46
CA VAL A 130 0.18 7.07 12.77
C VAL A 130 -0.06 6.95 14.26
N ASP A 131 -0.21 8.10 14.92
CA ASP A 131 -0.60 8.22 16.32
C ASP A 131 -2.01 8.81 16.45
N PRO A 132 -3.04 7.98 16.66
CA PRO A 132 -4.40 8.48 16.85
C PRO A 132 -4.56 9.41 18.06
N GLN A 133 -3.70 9.29 19.07
CA GLN A 133 -3.79 10.14 20.26
C GLN A 133 -3.31 11.58 19.97
N ALA A 134 -2.41 11.75 19.03
CA ALA A 134 -1.98 13.06 18.55
C ALA A 134 -3.01 13.73 17.62
N GLY A 135 -4.01 12.98 17.11
CA GLY A 135 -5.06 13.50 16.23
C GLY A 135 -6.14 14.29 16.99
N ALA A 136 -6.92 15.10 16.28
CA ALA A 136 -8.10 15.81 16.78
C ALA A 136 -9.40 15.17 16.24
N LEU A 137 -10.26 14.69 17.12
CA LEU A 137 -11.50 13.99 16.73
C LEU A 137 -12.42 14.82 15.82
N PRO A 138 -12.71 16.12 16.11
CA PRO A 138 -13.54 16.93 15.21
C PRO A 138 -12.91 17.14 13.83
N ARG A 139 -11.58 17.32 13.78
CA ARG A 139 -10.87 17.44 12.51
C ARG A 139 -10.90 16.13 11.73
N GLY A 140 -10.72 14.99 12.40
CA GLY A 140 -10.84 13.67 11.79
C GLY A 140 -12.21 13.42 11.19
N ALA A 141 -13.28 13.78 11.91
CA ALA A 141 -14.66 13.72 11.41
C ALA A 141 -14.82 14.57 10.15
N GLN A 142 -14.39 15.83 10.17
CA GLN A 142 -14.49 16.73 9.03
C GLN A 142 -13.74 16.19 7.79
N VAL A 143 -12.49 15.78 7.96
CA VAL A 143 -11.68 15.27 6.84
C VAL A 143 -12.24 13.96 6.29
N PHE A 144 -12.66 13.04 7.17
CA PHE A 144 -13.26 11.77 6.77
C PHE A 144 -14.58 11.97 6.00
N LEU A 145 -15.48 12.81 6.49
CA LEU A 145 -16.75 13.07 5.84
C LEU A 145 -16.58 13.74 4.47
N ASN A 146 -15.58 14.59 4.30
CA ASN A 146 -15.33 15.28 3.05
C ASN A 146 -14.60 14.42 1.99
N ASN A 147 -13.74 13.47 2.41
CA ASN A 147 -12.85 12.77 1.47
C ASN A 147 -13.07 11.25 1.42
N CYS A 148 -13.64 10.65 2.46
CA CYS A 148 -13.66 9.19 2.61
C CYS A 148 -15.08 8.61 2.63
N SER A 149 -16.05 9.36 3.19
CA SER A 149 -17.41 8.87 3.42
C SER A 149 -18.18 8.55 2.13
N GLY A 150 -17.84 9.18 1.01
CA GLY A 150 -18.46 8.90 -0.28
C GLY A 150 -18.28 7.46 -0.76
N CYS A 151 -17.18 6.80 -0.32
CA CYS A 151 -16.90 5.41 -0.62
C CYS A 151 -17.09 4.49 0.60
N HIS A 152 -16.62 4.93 1.78
CA HIS A 152 -16.62 4.10 2.98
C HIS A 152 -17.89 4.25 3.84
N GLY A 153 -18.84 5.10 3.42
CA GLY A 153 -20.01 5.45 4.21
C GLY A 153 -19.66 6.35 5.41
N ALA A 154 -20.61 7.14 5.90
CA ALA A 154 -20.41 8.03 7.04
C ALA A 154 -20.04 7.26 8.33
N GLY A 155 -20.54 6.03 8.46
CA GLY A 155 -20.23 5.11 9.56
C GLY A 155 -18.98 4.24 9.34
N ALA A 156 -18.21 4.44 8.27
CA ALA A 156 -17.02 3.65 7.91
C ALA A 156 -17.28 2.13 7.76
N ILE A 157 -18.52 1.75 7.41
CA ILE A 157 -18.92 0.35 7.24
C ILE A 157 -18.61 -0.21 5.86
N GLY A 158 -18.19 0.66 4.93
CA GLY A 158 -17.98 0.32 3.52
C GLY A 158 -19.25 0.44 2.69
N ASP A 159 -19.11 0.45 1.37
CA ASP A 159 -20.21 0.49 0.42
C ASP A 159 -19.74 0.03 -0.97
N SER A 160 -20.70 -0.18 -1.89
CA SER A 160 -20.41 -0.38 -3.31
C SER A 160 -20.03 0.94 -3.95
N VAL A 161 -18.88 0.96 -4.66
CA VAL A 161 -18.36 2.17 -5.33
C VAL A 161 -18.51 2.13 -6.85
N GLY A 162 -19.30 1.20 -7.36
CA GLY A 162 -19.53 1.01 -8.79
C GLY A 162 -18.52 0.07 -9.45
N GLY A 163 -18.80 -0.31 -10.72
CA GLY A 163 -17.91 -1.19 -11.47
C GLY A 163 -17.65 -2.57 -10.84
N GLY A 164 -18.52 -3.04 -9.95
CA GLY A 164 -18.31 -4.29 -9.21
C GLY A 164 -17.32 -4.18 -8.05
N GLN A 165 -16.80 -2.98 -7.77
CA GLN A 165 -15.85 -2.74 -6.68
C GLN A 165 -16.57 -2.41 -5.37
N ILE A 166 -15.98 -2.84 -4.27
CA ILE A 166 -16.48 -2.60 -2.92
C ILE A 166 -15.41 -1.87 -2.11
N ALA A 167 -15.75 -0.70 -1.55
CA ALA A 167 -14.96 -0.08 -0.50
C ALA A 167 -15.22 -0.86 0.81
N PRO A 168 -14.19 -1.42 1.45
CA PRO A 168 -14.40 -2.27 2.61
C PRO A 168 -14.78 -1.48 3.87
N SER A 169 -15.37 -2.17 4.83
CA SER A 169 -15.48 -1.66 6.20
C SER A 169 -14.09 -1.39 6.79
N LEU A 170 -13.95 -0.28 7.48
CA LEU A 170 -12.70 0.11 8.13
C LEU A 170 -12.58 -0.41 9.57
N TYR A 171 -13.59 -1.12 10.08
CA TYR A 171 -13.63 -1.58 11.48
C TYR A 171 -12.54 -2.59 11.84
N ALA A 172 -12.09 -3.39 10.88
CA ALA A 172 -10.98 -4.32 11.07
C ALA A 172 -9.60 -3.70 10.85
N SER A 173 -9.52 -2.38 10.54
CA SER A 173 -8.26 -1.73 10.23
C SER A 173 -7.60 -1.16 11.48
N SER A 174 -6.28 -1.34 11.60
CA SER A 174 -5.46 -0.63 12.57
C SER A 174 -5.19 0.80 12.12
N ALA A 175 -4.72 1.66 13.03
CA ALA A 175 -4.29 3.02 12.69
C ALA A 175 -3.22 3.02 11.59
N ARG A 176 -2.22 2.13 11.68
CA ARG A 176 -1.18 1.95 10.67
C ARG A 176 -1.78 1.59 9.30
N GLN A 177 -2.67 0.61 9.24
CA GLN A 177 -3.31 0.19 7.99
C GLN A 177 -4.18 1.29 7.37
N ILE A 178 -4.83 2.14 8.18
CA ILE A 178 -5.53 3.33 7.70
C ILE A 178 -4.55 4.28 7.05
N GLY A 179 -3.44 4.58 7.70
CA GLY A 179 -2.41 5.46 7.17
C GLY A 179 -1.78 4.96 5.88
N GLU A 180 -1.41 3.69 5.86
CA GLU A 180 -0.86 3.04 4.67
C GLU A 180 -1.83 3.14 3.49
N ALA A 181 -3.10 2.75 3.68
CA ALA A 181 -4.12 2.81 2.63
C ALA A 181 -4.31 4.24 2.09
N VAL A 182 -4.31 5.26 2.95
CA VAL A 182 -4.41 6.66 2.55
C VAL A 182 -3.22 7.06 1.67
N ARG A 183 -2.00 6.63 2.01
CA ARG A 183 -0.78 7.02 1.29
C ARG A 183 -0.60 6.33 -0.06
N PHE A 184 -0.94 5.04 -0.19
CA PHE A 184 -0.71 4.34 -1.46
C PHE A 184 -1.96 4.17 -2.33
N GLY A 185 -3.17 4.24 -1.77
CA GLY A 185 -4.42 4.15 -2.50
C GLY A 185 -4.68 2.76 -3.10
N PRO A 186 -5.15 1.76 -2.31
CA PRO A 186 -5.40 0.41 -2.82
C PRO A 186 -6.54 0.36 -3.83
N GLY A 187 -6.31 -0.31 -4.96
CA GLY A 187 -7.32 -0.50 -5.99
C GLY A 187 -7.83 0.80 -6.58
N VAL A 188 -9.12 1.09 -6.43
CA VAL A 188 -9.76 2.34 -6.91
C VAL A 188 -9.72 3.48 -5.89
N MET A 189 -9.18 3.25 -4.71
CA MET A 189 -9.03 4.30 -3.70
C MET A 189 -8.00 5.34 -4.17
N PRO A 190 -8.30 6.65 -4.11
CA PRO A 190 -7.31 7.67 -4.46
C PRO A 190 -6.13 7.69 -3.48
N LYS A 191 -4.96 8.06 -3.99
CA LYS A 191 -3.76 8.33 -3.19
C LYS A 191 -3.85 9.75 -2.63
N PHE A 192 -3.50 9.92 -1.37
CA PHE A 192 -3.39 11.24 -0.75
C PHE A 192 -1.93 11.45 -0.32
N ALA A 193 -1.25 12.35 -1.01
CA ALA A 193 0.10 12.76 -0.63
C ALA A 193 0.08 13.56 0.68
N THR A 194 1.24 13.73 1.31
CA THR A 194 1.36 14.54 2.54
C THR A 194 0.95 16.02 2.29
N ALA A 195 1.08 16.49 1.04
CA ALA A 195 0.61 17.83 0.67
C ALA A 195 -0.93 17.95 0.64
N ASP A 196 -1.64 16.86 0.35
CA ASP A 196 -3.11 16.84 0.30
C ASP A 196 -3.73 16.60 1.69
N LEU A 197 -3.16 15.63 2.42
CA LEU A 197 -3.53 15.28 3.78
C LEU A 197 -2.26 15.21 4.64
N SER A 198 -2.09 16.18 5.53
CA SER A 198 -0.94 16.25 6.45
C SER A 198 -0.87 15.01 7.37
N GLU A 199 0.27 14.79 8.02
CA GLU A 199 0.40 13.74 9.04
C GLU A 199 -0.57 13.98 10.22
N GLN A 200 -0.84 15.25 10.54
CA GLN A 200 -1.82 15.61 11.56
C GLN A 200 -3.25 15.27 11.14
N ASP A 201 -3.59 15.46 9.85
CA ASP A 201 -4.89 15.03 9.32
C ASP A 201 -5.00 13.51 9.32
N LEU A 202 -3.92 12.81 8.98
CA LEU A 202 -3.87 11.34 9.00
C LEU A 202 -4.10 10.79 10.40
N ASN A 203 -3.42 11.34 11.42
CA ASN A 203 -3.63 11.02 12.83
C ASN A 203 -5.09 11.26 13.26
N SER A 204 -5.66 12.37 12.79
CA SER A 204 -7.03 12.76 13.10
C SER A 204 -8.05 11.83 12.43
N ILE A 205 -7.85 11.43 11.17
CA ILE A 205 -8.68 10.45 10.47
C ILE A 205 -8.63 9.10 11.19
N ALA A 206 -7.43 8.62 11.53
CA ALA A 206 -7.26 7.36 12.24
C ALA A 206 -7.98 7.39 13.60
N ARG A 207 -7.83 8.49 14.37
CA ARG A 207 -8.58 8.68 15.62
C ARG A 207 -10.07 8.62 15.42
N TYR A 208 -10.60 9.29 14.39
CA TYR A 208 -12.04 9.32 14.12
C TYR A 208 -12.57 7.94 13.73
N VAL A 209 -11.92 7.23 12.81
CA VAL A 209 -12.33 5.89 12.38
C VAL A 209 -12.32 4.89 13.55
N LEU A 210 -11.28 4.91 14.39
CA LEU A 210 -11.21 4.08 15.58
C LEU A 210 -12.30 4.45 16.58
N TRP A 211 -12.57 5.75 16.75
CA TRP A 211 -13.62 6.23 17.65
C TRP A 211 -15.02 5.77 17.22
N ILE A 212 -15.39 5.92 15.92
CA ILE A 212 -16.73 5.47 15.45
C ILE A 212 -16.88 3.96 15.49
N ARG A 213 -15.77 3.20 15.34
CA ARG A 213 -15.77 1.75 15.52
C ARG A 213 -16.12 1.36 16.96
N ASP A 214 -15.49 2.03 17.93
CA ASP A 214 -15.53 1.65 19.35
C ASP A 214 -16.71 2.27 20.10
N HIS A 215 -17.31 3.33 19.54
CA HIS A 215 -18.47 4.01 20.13
C HIS A 215 -19.72 3.68 19.31
N GLY A 216 -20.63 2.91 19.92
CA GLY A 216 -21.94 2.64 19.35
C GLY A 216 -22.80 3.90 19.24
N ASP A 217 -23.88 3.81 18.45
CA ASP A 217 -24.88 4.89 18.37
C ASP A 217 -25.51 5.16 19.73
N ARG A 218 -25.59 6.43 20.10
CA ARG A 218 -26.25 6.84 21.33
C ARG A 218 -27.76 6.90 21.10
N GLY A 219 -28.41 5.80 21.27
CA GLY A 219 -29.89 5.75 21.26
C GLY A 219 -30.44 4.74 20.26
N GLY A 220 -31.29 3.87 20.73
CA GLY A 220 -32.01 2.88 19.95
C GLY A 220 -31.26 1.57 19.69
N LEU A 221 -31.97 0.65 19.05
CA LEU A 221 -31.41 -0.61 18.59
C LEU A 221 -30.50 -0.35 17.39
N GLN A 222 -29.26 -0.76 17.47
CA GLN A 222 -28.34 -0.71 16.32
C GLN A 222 -28.85 -1.70 15.25
N LEU A 223 -29.25 -1.19 14.10
CA LEU A 223 -29.65 -1.99 12.93
C LEU A 223 -28.43 -2.52 12.14
N GLY A 224 -27.31 -2.75 12.83
CA GLY A 224 -26.07 -3.26 12.21
C GLY A 224 -25.35 -2.24 11.32
N ARG A 225 -25.75 -0.97 11.34
CA ARG A 225 -25.20 0.11 10.49
C ARG A 225 -25.22 -0.25 9.00
N VAL A 226 -26.29 -0.92 8.58
CA VAL A 226 -26.45 -1.43 7.20
C VAL A 226 -26.68 -0.32 6.16
N GLY A 227 -26.69 0.95 6.58
CA GLY A 227 -26.75 2.12 5.71
C GLY A 227 -28.14 2.70 5.50
N ALA A 228 -28.16 3.89 4.89
CA ALA A 228 -29.33 4.76 4.78
C ALA A 228 -30.54 4.10 4.09
N VAL A 229 -30.33 3.16 3.15
CA VAL A 229 -31.44 2.49 2.42
C VAL A 229 -32.24 1.58 3.35
N ALA A 230 -31.57 0.72 4.12
CA ALA A 230 -32.23 -0.19 5.04
C ALA A 230 -32.86 0.56 6.24
N GLU A 231 -32.12 1.55 6.77
CA GLU A 231 -32.59 2.41 7.85
C GLU A 231 -33.80 3.25 7.41
N GLY A 232 -33.73 3.83 6.19
CA GLY A 232 -34.84 4.57 5.58
C GLY A 232 -36.08 3.69 5.32
N PHE A 233 -35.88 2.43 4.89
CA PHE A 233 -36.96 1.48 4.73
C PHE A 233 -37.70 1.23 6.06
N VAL A 234 -36.98 0.98 7.14
CA VAL A 234 -37.56 0.77 8.47
C VAL A 234 -38.31 2.04 8.94
N ALA A 235 -37.70 3.21 8.80
CA ALA A 235 -38.30 4.47 9.21
C ALA A 235 -39.58 4.80 8.41
N VAL A 236 -39.54 4.66 7.07
CA VAL A 236 -40.66 5.06 6.20
C VAL A 236 -41.74 3.98 6.14
N VAL A 237 -41.39 2.71 5.90
CA VAL A 237 -42.40 1.67 5.70
C VAL A 237 -43.01 1.23 7.03
N ILE A 238 -42.17 0.94 8.03
CA ILE A 238 -42.66 0.45 9.33
C ILE A 238 -43.14 1.64 10.19
N GLY A 239 -42.30 2.67 10.36
CA GLY A 239 -42.62 3.81 11.24
C GLY A 239 -43.85 4.60 10.75
N LEU A 240 -43.81 5.06 9.48
CA LEU A 240 -44.91 5.82 8.89
C LEU A 240 -46.16 4.94 8.70
N GLY A 241 -46.01 3.67 8.32
CA GLY A 241 -47.12 2.73 8.20
C GLY A 241 -47.85 2.53 9.53
N LEU A 242 -47.12 2.32 10.63
CA LEU A 242 -47.73 2.23 11.98
C LEU A 242 -48.42 3.53 12.39
N LEU A 243 -47.80 4.68 12.08
CA LEU A 243 -48.41 5.98 12.38
C LEU A 243 -49.75 6.16 11.65
N LEU A 244 -49.84 5.80 10.38
CA LEU A 244 -51.10 5.84 9.60
C LEU A 244 -52.16 4.91 10.17
N VAL A 245 -51.78 3.72 10.62
CA VAL A 245 -52.70 2.79 11.30
C VAL A 245 -53.22 3.40 12.59
N VAL A 246 -52.36 3.98 13.43
CA VAL A 246 -52.80 4.65 14.68
C VAL A 246 -53.73 5.81 14.39
N ILE A 247 -53.40 6.68 13.42
CA ILE A 247 -54.27 7.81 13.03
C ILE A 247 -55.63 7.30 12.56
N ARG A 248 -55.71 6.23 11.77
CA ARG A 248 -56.94 5.64 11.30
C ARG A 248 -57.77 5.05 12.44
N LEU A 249 -57.16 4.45 13.44
CA LEU A 249 -57.84 3.85 14.59
C LEU A 249 -58.31 4.90 15.61
N THR A 250 -57.59 6.01 15.74
CA THR A 250 -57.90 7.08 16.71
C THR A 250 -58.67 8.24 16.09
N GLY A 251 -58.69 8.35 14.75
CA GLY A 251 -59.44 9.41 14.05
C GLY A 251 -60.93 9.32 14.31
N SER A 252 -61.54 10.44 14.69
CA SER A 252 -62.99 10.51 14.88
C SER A 252 -63.70 10.31 13.55
N LYS A 253 -64.67 9.44 13.51
CA LYS A 253 -65.61 9.35 12.39
C LYS A 253 -66.55 10.58 12.49
N THR A 254 -66.25 11.62 11.73
CA THR A 254 -67.21 12.67 11.42
C THR A 254 -68.10 12.20 10.31
#